data_cf672b0bc2fc74c4634006723d46de68
#
_entry.id   cf672b0bc2fc74c4634006723d46de68
#
_cell.length_a   1.000
_cell.length_b   1.000
_cell.length_c   1.000
_cell.angle_alpha   90.00
_cell.angle_beta   90.00
_cell.angle_gamma   90.00
#
_symmetry.space_group_name_H-M   'P 1'
#
loop_
_entity.id
_entity.type
_entity.pdbx_description
1 polymer ?
#
loop_
_entity_poly.entity_id
_entity_poly.type
_entity_poly.pdbx_seq_one_letter_code
_entity_poly.pdbx_strand_id
1 'polypeptide(L)'
;MDLLQSEIFANLAYIIASMLFIFGLKQLGSPETAQRGNLISSSGMLLAVAVTLVNNQIISYEWLAIGLLLGILVGASAASFVKMTSMPELVALFNGFGGIASLLVGSAEYLGTGSLGLISLTAIFLTLIIGGVTFSGSLVAYGKLSEILPGRQITFKGQRLVLIVIFIAALLFGAHLIFNFQVVQGWNPLYSFLLLISFSLIIGLLITLPIGGADMPVIIALLNSYSGLAASAAGFVINNNVLIVAGALVGASGLILTNIMCKAMNRSLANVVFGSITSSSSGAVNPEEVGEIKPINVSDAYLILEAANSVLVVPGYGMAVSQAQHAVRELGELLEENGCEVNYAIHPVAGRMPGHMNVLLAEANVSYDQLQEPDDVNPVMDTVDVCIVIGANDVVNPDAKENEGSPIYGMPIIEADRSKTVFILKRSMASGFAGIDNPLFGKENSRMLFGDAKAVSYTHLRAHETHE
;
A
#
# COMPACT_ATOMS: atom_id res chain seq x y z
N MET A 1 7.79 5.49 -44.44
CA MET A 1 8.55 4.89 -43.34
C MET A 1 9.40 5.94 -42.60
N ASP A 2 9.93 6.94 -43.32
CA ASP A 2 10.84 7.95 -42.74
C ASP A 2 10.21 8.90 -41.70
N LEU A 3 8.92 9.20 -41.82
CA LEU A 3 8.21 10.08 -40.87
C LEU A 3 8.03 9.44 -39.49
N LEU A 4 7.80 8.12 -39.41
CA LEU A 4 7.60 7.38 -38.16
C LEU A 4 8.92 7.15 -37.40
N GLN A 5 10.06 7.24 -38.13
CA GLN A 5 11.41 7.11 -37.55
C GLN A 5 12.04 8.49 -37.24
N SER A 6 11.33 9.59 -37.45
CA SER A 6 11.86 10.92 -37.13
C SER A 6 11.82 11.15 -35.61
N GLU A 7 12.89 11.67 -35.03
CA GLU A 7 12.96 12.07 -33.62
C GLU A 7 11.81 13.03 -33.24
N ILE A 8 11.35 13.86 -34.17
CA ILE A 8 10.23 14.79 -33.96
C ILE A 8 8.93 14.01 -33.69
N PHE A 9 8.64 12.97 -34.47
CA PHE A 9 7.46 12.15 -34.30
C PHE A 9 7.50 11.42 -32.98
N ALA A 10 8.65 10.83 -32.61
CA ALA A 10 8.82 10.14 -31.32
C ALA A 10 8.61 11.10 -30.14
N ASN A 11 9.20 12.30 -30.20
CA ASN A 11 9.04 13.29 -29.13
C ASN A 11 7.59 13.79 -29.00
N LEU A 12 6.88 14.03 -30.14
CA LEU A 12 5.46 14.38 -30.09
C LEU A 12 4.60 13.28 -29.50
N ALA A 13 4.84 12.02 -29.87
CA ALA A 13 4.13 10.88 -29.31
C ALA A 13 4.42 10.69 -27.81
N TYR A 14 5.65 10.92 -27.35
CA TYR A 14 6.01 10.91 -25.94
C TYR A 14 5.35 12.04 -25.14
N ILE A 15 5.17 13.22 -25.73
CA ILE A 15 4.40 14.31 -25.12
C ILE A 15 2.94 13.88 -24.95
N ILE A 16 2.33 13.29 -25.99
CA ILE A 16 0.95 12.78 -25.91
C ILE A 16 0.84 11.68 -24.84
N ALA A 17 1.77 10.73 -24.80
CA ALA A 17 1.79 9.69 -23.77
C ALA A 17 1.89 10.28 -22.35
N SER A 18 2.76 11.27 -22.16
CA SER A 18 2.90 11.99 -20.89
C SER A 18 1.62 12.72 -20.49
N MET A 19 0.94 13.37 -21.45
CA MET A 19 -0.37 13.98 -21.19
C MET A 19 -1.41 12.93 -20.76
N LEU A 20 -1.45 11.78 -21.43
CA LEU A 20 -2.35 10.68 -21.07
C LEU A 20 -2.07 10.17 -19.64
N PHE A 21 -0.80 10.08 -19.23
CA PHE A 21 -0.45 9.73 -17.84
C PHE A 21 -0.94 10.79 -16.85
N ILE A 22 -0.75 12.08 -17.12
CA ILE A 22 -1.20 13.16 -16.24
C ILE A 22 -2.74 13.15 -16.11
N PHE A 23 -3.45 13.03 -17.22
CA PHE A 23 -4.91 12.96 -17.22
C PHE A 23 -5.41 11.69 -16.53
N GLY A 24 -4.76 10.55 -16.78
CA GLY A 24 -5.07 9.29 -16.11
C GLY A 24 -4.90 9.38 -14.60
N LEU A 25 -3.76 9.89 -14.12
CA LEU A 25 -3.52 10.11 -12.69
C LEU A 25 -4.56 11.05 -12.05
N LYS A 26 -4.93 12.13 -12.77
CA LYS A 26 -5.99 13.03 -12.26
C LYS A 26 -7.32 12.31 -12.09
N GLN A 27 -7.69 11.42 -13.01
CA GLN A 27 -8.95 10.66 -12.91
C GLN A 27 -8.89 9.52 -11.89
N LEU A 28 -7.71 9.03 -11.54
CA LEU A 28 -7.53 8.05 -10.47
C LEU A 28 -7.77 8.64 -9.07
N GLY A 29 -7.82 9.95 -8.94
CA GLY A 29 -8.11 10.65 -7.68
C GLY A 29 -9.57 10.56 -7.20
N SER A 30 -10.51 10.06 -8.04
CA SER A 30 -11.90 9.85 -7.66
C SER A 30 -12.32 8.43 -8.02
N PRO A 31 -13.02 7.71 -7.14
CA PRO A 31 -13.49 6.34 -7.39
C PRO A 31 -14.36 6.23 -8.64
N GLU A 32 -15.24 7.18 -8.90
CA GLU A 32 -16.14 7.19 -10.06
C GLU A 32 -15.41 7.25 -11.41
N THR A 33 -14.26 7.92 -11.45
CA THR A 33 -13.47 8.12 -12.66
C THR A 33 -12.26 7.19 -12.76
N ALA A 34 -11.94 6.45 -11.71
CA ALA A 34 -10.73 5.63 -11.60
C ALA A 34 -10.58 4.60 -12.73
N GLN A 35 -11.67 3.92 -13.14
CA GLN A 35 -11.62 2.96 -14.25
C GLN A 35 -11.24 3.64 -15.57
N ARG A 36 -11.78 4.84 -15.85
CA ARG A 36 -11.43 5.63 -17.03
C ARG A 36 -9.99 6.13 -16.95
N GLY A 37 -9.57 6.56 -15.77
CA GLY A 37 -8.19 6.98 -15.51
C GLY A 37 -7.19 5.87 -15.79
N ASN A 38 -7.50 4.65 -15.36
CA ASN A 38 -6.67 3.48 -15.62
C ASN A 38 -6.59 3.15 -17.13
N LEU A 39 -7.71 3.22 -17.85
CA LEU A 39 -7.74 3.00 -19.30
C LEU A 39 -6.92 4.03 -20.06
N ILE A 40 -7.02 5.30 -19.68
CA ILE A 40 -6.25 6.41 -20.30
C ILE A 40 -4.75 6.21 -20.03
N SER A 41 -4.36 5.89 -18.79
CA SER A 41 -2.95 5.62 -18.45
C SER A 41 -2.41 4.41 -19.21
N SER A 42 -3.19 3.34 -19.32
CA SER A 42 -2.82 2.13 -20.09
C SER A 42 -2.65 2.43 -21.57
N SER A 43 -3.50 3.29 -22.14
CA SER A 43 -3.39 3.75 -23.52
C SER A 43 -2.12 4.59 -23.73
N GLY A 44 -1.77 5.45 -22.78
CA GLY A 44 -0.51 6.20 -22.77
C GLY A 44 0.71 5.27 -22.71
N MET A 45 0.66 4.22 -21.89
CA MET A 45 1.72 3.21 -21.81
C MET A 45 1.88 2.45 -23.13
N LEU A 46 0.78 2.00 -23.72
CA LEU A 46 0.80 1.31 -25.01
C LEU A 46 1.43 2.19 -26.11
N LEU A 47 1.04 3.47 -26.16
CA LEU A 47 1.62 4.45 -27.11
C LEU A 47 3.13 4.62 -26.87
N ALA A 48 3.55 4.80 -25.61
CA ALA A 48 4.96 4.98 -25.27
C ALA A 48 5.80 3.75 -25.67
N VAL A 49 5.32 2.56 -25.38
CA VAL A 49 5.99 1.30 -25.73
C VAL A 49 6.07 1.17 -27.27
N ALA A 50 4.95 1.35 -27.99
CA ALA A 50 4.91 1.22 -29.44
C ALA A 50 5.88 2.18 -30.14
N VAL A 51 5.92 3.43 -29.69
CA VAL A 51 6.84 4.45 -30.27
C VAL A 51 8.29 4.12 -29.94
N THR A 52 8.59 3.69 -28.73
CA THR A 52 9.95 3.29 -28.35
C THR A 52 10.44 2.11 -29.21
N LEU A 53 9.58 1.14 -29.48
CA LEU A 53 9.90 -0.01 -30.31
C LEU A 53 10.17 0.34 -31.77
N VAL A 54 9.43 1.34 -32.28
CA VAL A 54 9.62 1.82 -33.69
C VAL A 54 10.85 2.71 -33.83
N ASN A 55 11.11 3.55 -32.81
CA ASN A 55 12.18 4.55 -32.87
C ASN A 55 13.57 4.00 -32.56
N ASN A 56 13.67 3.06 -31.65
CA ASN A 56 14.93 2.42 -31.31
C ASN A 56 15.13 1.22 -32.24
N GLN A 57 16.25 1.19 -32.96
CA GLN A 57 16.67 0.02 -33.78
C GLN A 57 16.95 -1.16 -32.82
N ILE A 58 15.92 -1.94 -32.54
CA ILE A 58 16.01 -3.06 -31.60
C ILE A 58 16.83 -4.17 -32.24
N ILE A 59 17.83 -4.62 -31.50
CA ILE A 59 18.86 -5.57 -31.95
C ILE A 59 18.28 -6.94 -32.25
N SER A 60 17.19 -7.37 -31.58
CA SER A 60 16.48 -8.60 -31.92
C SER A 60 15.01 -8.58 -31.50
N TYR A 61 14.12 -8.70 -32.47
CA TYR A 61 12.67 -8.81 -32.25
C TYR A 61 12.27 -10.09 -31.52
N GLU A 62 13.12 -11.12 -31.56
CA GLU A 62 12.88 -12.40 -30.89
C GLU A 62 12.86 -12.24 -29.36
N TRP A 63 13.87 -11.61 -28.76
CA TRP A 63 13.93 -11.37 -27.34
C TRP A 63 12.84 -10.43 -26.85
N LEU A 64 12.47 -9.44 -27.68
CA LEU A 64 11.34 -8.56 -27.41
C LEU A 64 10.03 -9.33 -27.36
N ALA A 65 9.76 -10.19 -28.35
CA ALA A 65 8.55 -10.99 -28.39
C ALA A 65 8.47 -11.96 -27.19
N ILE A 66 9.58 -12.60 -26.82
CA ILE A 66 9.65 -13.47 -25.64
C ILE A 66 9.36 -12.68 -24.37
N GLY A 67 9.98 -11.51 -24.18
CA GLY A 67 9.76 -10.66 -23.00
C GLY A 67 8.31 -10.18 -22.89
N LEU A 68 7.70 -9.73 -24.00
CA LEU A 68 6.30 -9.31 -24.04
C LEU A 68 5.35 -10.47 -23.73
N LEU A 69 5.57 -11.64 -24.34
CA LEU A 69 4.72 -12.81 -24.09
C LEU A 69 4.80 -13.26 -22.64
N LEU A 70 6.01 -13.35 -22.09
CA LEU A 70 6.19 -13.69 -20.66
C LEU A 70 5.55 -12.66 -19.75
N GLY A 71 5.73 -11.35 -20.02
CA GLY A 71 5.12 -10.28 -19.25
C GLY A 71 3.59 -10.32 -19.28
N ILE A 72 3.00 -10.54 -20.48
CA ILE A 72 1.55 -10.68 -20.65
C ILE A 72 1.03 -11.91 -19.90
N LEU A 73 1.67 -13.05 -20.04
CA LEU A 73 1.27 -14.29 -19.36
C LEU A 73 1.30 -14.13 -17.84
N VAL A 74 2.39 -13.60 -17.28
CA VAL A 74 2.52 -13.37 -15.83
C VAL A 74 1.52 -12.31 -15.36
N GLY A 75 1.41 -11.18 -16.05
CA GLY A 75 0.52 -10.09 -15.69
C GLY A 75 -0.96 -10.47 -15.77
N ALA A 76 -1.38 -11.13 -16.87
CA ALA A 76 -2.76 -11.59 -17.03
C ALA A 76 -3.11 -12.69 -16.01
N SER A 77 -2.19 -13.61 -15.73
CA SER A 77 -2.40 -14.63 -14.70
C SER A 77 -2.54 -13.99 -13.32
N ALA A 78 -1.66 -13.06 -12.96
CA ALA A 78 -1.76 -12.34 -11.69
C ALA A 78 -3.09 -11.58 -11.58
N ALA A 79 -3.50 -10.86 -12.63
CA ALA A 79 -4.75 -10.10 -12.63
C ALA A 79 -6.01 -10.99 -12.52
N SER A 80 -5.95 -12.23 -13.05
CA SER A 80 -7.11 -13.13 -13.09
C SER A 80 -7.25 -14.03 -11.86
N PHE A 81 -6.13 -14.42 -11.25
CA PHE A 81 -6.12 -15.42 -10.17
C PHE A 81 -5.88 -14.84 -8.77
N VAL A 82 -5.35 -13.61 -8.67
CA VAL A 82 -5.11 -13.01 -7.37
C VAL A 82 -6.42 -12.46 -6.81
N LYS A 83 -6.75 -12.90 -5.59
CA LYS A 83 -7.92 -12.41 -4.86
C LYS A 83 -7.70 -10.95 -4.44
N MET A 84 -8.78 -10.17 -4.34
CA MET A 84 -8.72 -8.77 -3.87
C MET A 84 -8.09 -8.63 -2.48
N THR A 85 -8.26 -9.62 -1.62
CA THR A 85 -7.62 -9.67 -0.29
C THR A 85 -6.10 -9.75 -0.34
N SER A 86 -5.52 -10.27 -1.43
CA SER A 86 -4.08 -10.39 -1.67
C SER A 86 -3.51 -9.28 -2.55
N MET A 87 -4.30 -8.23 -2.84
CA MET A 87 -3.83 -7.06 -3.60
C MET A 87 -2.63 -6.34 -2.97
N PRO A 88 -2.55 -6.16 -1.63
CA PRO A 88 -1.38 -5.53 -1.03
C PRO A 88 -0.07 -6.27 -1.31
N GLU A 89 -0.12 -7.59 -1.27
CA GLU A 89 1.02 -8.46 -1.59
C GLU A 89 1.44 -8.31 -3.05
N LEU A 90 0.46 -8.32 -3.97
CA LEU A 90 0.69 -8.15 -5.41
C LEU A 90 1.31 -6.78 -5.72
N VAL A 91 0.80 -5.71 -5.11
CA VAL A 91 1.34 -4.35 -5.26
C VAL A 91 2.78 -4.28 -4.77
N ALA A 92 3.08 -4.87 -3.61
CA ALA A 92 4.45 -4.94 -3.11
C ALA A 92 5.38 -5.67 -4.08
N LEU A 93 4.93 -6.80 -4.64
CA LEU A 93 5.70 -7.57 -5.62
C LEU A 93 5.96 -6.77 -6.91
N PHE A 94 4.95 -6.08 -7.45
CA PHE A 94 5.11 -5.26 -8.65
C PHE A 94 6.03 -4.07 -8.44
N ASN A 95 5.99 -3.43 -7.27
CA ASN A 95 6.98 -2.41 -6.90
C ASN A 95 8.41 -2.98 -6.95
N GLY A 96 8.60 -4.19 -6.44
CA GLY A 96 9.87 -4.89 -6.51
C GLY A 96 10.32 -5.15 -7.96
N PHE A 97 9.42 -5.64 -8.81
CA PHE A 97 9.72 -5.85 -10.23
C PHE A 97 10.05 -4.54 -10.96
N GLY A 98 9.40 -3.43 -10.63
CA GLY A 98 9.78 -2.10 -11.14
C GLY A 98 11.18 -1.69 -10.72
N GLY A 99 11.55 -1.95 -9.46
CA GLY A 99 12.88 -1.69 -8.93
C GLY A 99 13.97 -2.51 -9.62
N ILE A 100 13.78 -3.84 -9.74
CA ILE A 100 14.75 -4.70 -10.41
C ILE A 100 14.84 -4.42 -11.91
N ALA A 101 13.74 -4.09 -12.59
CA ALA A 101 13.76 -3.71 -13.99
C ALA A 101 14.62 -2.47 -14.22
N SER A 102 14.44 -1.43 -13.39
CA SER A 102 15.27 -0.21 -13.44
C SER A 102 16.75 -0.53 -13.18
N LEU A 103 17.04 -1.34 -12.16
CA LEU A 103 18.41 -1.79 -11.85
C LEU A 103 19.05 -2.52 -13.05
N LEU A 104 18.31 -3.40 -13.70
CA LEU A 104 18.80 -4.14 -14.88
C LEU A 104 19.05 -3.23 -16.09
N VAL A 105 18.20 -2.21 -16.32
CA VAL A 105 18.42 -1.19 -17.36
C VAL A 105 19.72 -0.43 -17.12
N GLY A 106 19.92 0.08 -15.87
CA GLY A 106 21.16 0.74 -15.51
C GLY A 106 22.39 -0.15 -15.62
N SER A 107 22.22 -1.45 -15.29
CA SER A 107 23.30 -2.44 -15.41
C SER A 107 23.64 -2.74 -16.87
N ALA A 108 22.65 -2.91 -17.71
CA ALA A 108 22.85 -3.17 -19.14
C ALA A 108 23.59 -2.02 -19.82
N GLU A 109 23.22 -0.78 -19.52
CA GLU A 109 23.87 0.41 -20.07
C GLU A 109 25.32 0.52 -19.58
N TYR A 110 25.57 0.27 -18.29
CA TYR A 110 26.93 0.27 -17.74
C TYR A 110 27.86 -0.76 -18.40
N LEU A 111 27.33 -1.94 -18.71
CA LEU A 111 28.11 -3.04 -19.30
C LEU A 111 28.20 -2.94 -20.84
N GLY A 112 27.30 -2.19 -21.48
CA GLY A 112 27.16 -2.16 -22.95
C GLY A 112 27.95 -1.05 -23.64
N THR A 113 28.18 0.07 -23.01
CA THR A 113 28.76 1.27 -23.65
C THR A 113 30.20 1.51 -23.25
N GLY A 114 31.06 1.83 -24.21
CA GLY A 114 32.50 1.97 -23.99
C GLY A 114 32.95 3.21 -23.19
N SER A 115 32.23 4.34 -23.27
CA SER A 115 32.53 5.56 -22.51
C SER A 115 31.25 6.29 -22.10
N LEU A 116 30.97 6.29 -20.80
CA LEU A 116 29.83 6.97 -20.21
C LEU A 116 30.22 8.35 -19.67
N GLY A 117 29.40 9.37 -19.95
CA GLY A 117 29.58 10.70 -19.38
C GLY A 117 29.22 10.74 -17.89
N LEU A 118 29.64 11.81 -17.21
CA LEU A 118 29.40 12.01 -15.77
C LEU A 118 27.91 11.95 -15.41
N ILE A 119 27.04 12.52 -16.24
CA ILE A 119 25.57 12.50 -16.01
C ILE A 119 25.04 11.08 -16.07
N SER A 120 25.44 10.30 -17.09
CA SER A 120 24.99 8.92 -17.26
C SER A 120 25.48 8.03 -16.10
N LEU A 121 26.74 8.17 -15.67
CA LEU A 121 27.28 7.44 -14.52
C LEU A 121 26.56 7.79 -13.22
N THR A 122 26.20 9.06 -13.02
CA THR A 122 25.43 9.50 -11.86
C THR A 122 24.01 8.92 -11.91
N ALA A 123 23.36 8.92 -13.07
CA ALA A 123 22.05 8.33 -13.27
C ALA A 123 22.07 6.81 -13.05
N ILE A 124 23.10 6.11 -13.53
CA ILE A 124 23.31 4.68 -13.28
C ILE A 124 23.46 4.42 -11.78
N PHE A 125 24.28 5.18 -11.09
CA PHE A 125 24.45 5.05 -9.64
C PHE A 125 23.10 5.17 -8.90
N LEU A 126 22.30 6.20 -9.22
CA LEU A 126 20.97 6.39 -8.62
C LEU A 126 20.03 5.24 -8.97
N THR A 127 20.03 4.79 -10.21
CA THR A 127 19.19 3.68 -10.67
C THR A 127 19.53 2.38 -9.94
N LEU A 128 20.81 2.08 -9.75
CA LEU A 128 21.29 0.88 -9.07
C LEU A 128 20.93 0.91 -7.58
N ILE A 129 21.17 2.03 -6.89
CA ILE A 129 20.93 2.11 -5.45
C ILE A 129 19.43 2.12 -5.14
N ILE A 130 18.66 2.97 -5.82
CA ILE A 130 17.21 3.08 -5.57
C ILE A 130 16.48 1.81 -6.03
N GLY A 131 16.83 1.31 -7.22
CA GLY A 131 16.23 0.09 -7.77
C GLY A 131 16.49 -1.15 -6.91
N GLY A 132 17.73 -1.32 -6.43
CA GLY A 132 18.09 -2.44 -5.56
C GLY A 132 17.43 -2.39 -4.18
N VAL A 133 17.40 -1.20 -3.55
CA VAL A 133 16.67 -0.97 -2.29
C VAL A 133 15.19 -1.26 -2.46
N THR A 134 14.58 -0.78 -3.55
CA THR A 134 13.17 -1.00 -3.84
C THR A 134 12.86 -2.48 -4.04
N PHE A 135 13.68 -3.19 -4.81
CA PHE A 135 13.47 -4.61 -5.06
C PHE A 135 13.52 -5.44 -3.78
N SER A 136 14.61 -5.36 -3.04
CA SER A 136 14.79 -6.17 -1.84
C SER A 136 13.83 -5.77 -0.71
N GLY A 137 13.58 -4.47 -0.55
CA GLY A 137 12.60 -3.96 0.41
C GLY A 137 11.17 -4.45 0.09
N SER A 138 10.79 -4.44 -1.18
CA SER A 138 9.48 -4.93 -1.64
C SER A 138 9.32 -6.43 -1.45
N LEU A 139 10.38 -7.22 -1.63
CA LEU A 139 10.34 -8.66 -1.32
C LEU A 139 10.10 -8.93 0.16
N VAL A 140 10.73 -8.15 1.05
CA VAL A 140 10.46 -8.24 2.49
C VAL A 140 9.02 -7.83 2.81
N ALA A 141 8.53 -6.74 2.21
CA ALA A 141 7.15 -6.30 2.40
C ALA A 141 6.16 -7.37 1.93
N TYR A 142 6.37 -7.93 0.74
CA TYR A 142 5.60 -9.07 0.24
C TYR A 142 5.63 -10.25 1.23
N GLY A 143 6.82 -10.66 1.68
CA GLY A 143 6.97 -11.77 2.62
C GLY A 143 6.25 -11.57 3.95
N LYS A 144 6.18 -10.32 4.46
CA LYS A 144 5.45 -9.99 5.69
C LYS A 144 3.94 -9.93 5.48
N LEU A 145 3.47 -9.40 4.35
CA LEU A 145 2.05 -9.33 4.03
C LEU A 145 1.46 -10.71 3.76
N SER A 146 2.19 -11.56 3.04
CA SER A 146 1.80 -12.95 2.74
C SER A 146 2.03 -13.92 3.91
N GLU A 147 2.43 -13.40 5.09
CA GLU A 147 2.68 -14.18 6.31
C GLU A 147 3.79 -15.25 6.18
N ILE A 148 4.58 -15.23 5.10
CA ILE A 148 5.81 -16.03 4.94
C ILE A 148 6.86 -15.59 5.95
N LEU A 149 6.96 -14.26 6.17
CA LEU A 149 7.76 -13.68 7.23
C LEU A 149 6.84 -13.22 8.36
N PRO A 150 7.28 -13.30 9.63
CA PRO A 150 6.47 -12.81 10.74
C PRO A 150 6.21 -11.30 10.58
N GLY A 151 4.96 -10.87 10.76
CA GLY A 151 4.55 -9.46 10.68
C GLY A 151 5.17 -8.57 11.77
N ARG A 152 5.72 -9.17 12.85
CA ARG A 152 6.44 -8.44 13.90
C ARG A 152 7.73 -7.82 13.38
N GLN A 153 8.24 -6.85 14.12
CA GLN A 153 9.54 -6.23 13.88
C GLN A 153 10.67 -7.26 14.05
N ILE A 154 11.53 -7.36 13.04
CA ILE A 154 12.72 -8.22 13.08
C ILE A 154 13.94 -7.29 13.19
N THR A 155 14.51 -7.22 14.39
CA THR A 155 15.65 -6.37 14.69
C THR A 155 16.77 -7.15 15.36
N PHE A 156 18.01 -6.69 15.22
CA PHE A 156 19.19 -7.22 15.91
C PHE A 156 20.06 -6.11 16.47
N LYS A 157 20.83 -6.42 17.51
CA LYS A 157 21.71 -5.44 18.16
C LYS A 157 22.75 -4.92 17.17
N GLY A 158 22.84 -3.59 17.05
CA GLY A 158 23.80 -2.95 16.14
C GLY A 158 23.32 -2.76 14.70
N GLN A 159 22.09 -3.12 14.36
CA GLN A 159 21.52 -3.00 13.00
C GLN A 159 21.67 -1.59 12.41
N ARG A 160 21.47 -0.55 13.21
CA ARG A 160 21.65 0.85 12.81
C ARG A 160 23.09 1.15 12.37
N LEU A 161 24.07 0.67 13.14
CA LEU A 161 25.48 0.84 12.80
C LEU A 161 25.83 0.13 11.49
N VAL A 162 25.36 -1.12 11.34
CA VAL A 162 25.56 -1.90 10.11
C VAL A 162 24.94 -1.20 8.91
N LEU A 163 23.72 -0.68 9.03
CA LEU A 163 23.04 0.07 7.98
C LEU A 163 23.86 1.33 7.57
N ILE A 164 24.32 2.11 8.54
CA ILE A 164 25.13 3.31 8.29
C ILE A 164 26.44 2.95 7.59
N VAL A 165 27.14 1.91 8.04
CA VAL A 165 28.40 1.47 7.44
C VAL A 165 28.20 1.02 6.00
N ILE A 166 27.16 0.20 5.72
CA ILE A 166 26.87 -0.28 4.37
C ILE A 166 26.43 0.88 3.48
N PHE A 167 25.65 1.83 4.00
CA PHE A 167 25.22 3.00 3.24
C PHE A 167 26.40 3.89 2.85
N ILE A 168 27.33 4.16 3.78
CA ILE A 168 28.56 4.89 3.50
C ILE A 168 29.42 4.13 2.47
N ALA A 169 29.56 2.82 2.61
CA ALA A 169 30.29 1.99 1.65
C ALA A 169 29.65 2.08 0.25
N ALA A 170 28.31 2.00 0.14
CA ALA A 170 27.61 2.17 -1.12
C ALA A 170 27.87 3.54 -1.77
N LEU A 171 27.90 4.62 -0.98
CA LEU A 171 28.25 5.96 -1.46
C LEU A 171 29.71 6.04 -1.96
N LEU A 172 30.66 5.44 -1.25
CA LEU A 172 32.06 5.42 -1.64
C LEU A 172 32.28 4.64 -2.94
N PHE A 173 31.67 3.47 -3.09
CA PHE A 173 31.75 2.69 -4.33
C PHE A 173 30.99 3.35 -5.48
N GLY A 174 29.88 4.04 -5.21
CA GLY A 174 29.20 4.88 -6.18
C GLY A 174 30.07 6.06 -6.65
N ALA A 175 30.71 6.76 -5.71
CA ALA A 175 31.66 7.82 -6.05
C ALA A 175 32.85 7.29 -6.86
N HIS A 176 33.38 6.10 -6.52
CA HIS A 176 34.42 5.45 -7.32
C HIS A 176 33.92 5.13 -8.75
N LEU A 177 32.68 4.68 -8.89
CA LEU A 177 32.08 4.41 -10.20
C LEU A 177 31.98 5.68 -11.05
N ILE A 178 31.61 6.81 -10.43
CA ILE A 178 31.37 8.09 -11.12
C ILE A 178 32.70 8.77 -11.50
N PHE A 179 33.64 8.85 -10.56
CA PHE A 179 34.86 9.64 -10.69
C PHE A 179 36.10 8.82 -11.06
N ASN A 180 35.99 7.50 -11.07
CA ASN A 180 37.05 6.54 -11.40
C ASN A 180 38.40 6.86 -10.70
N PHE A 181 38.34 7.35 -9.45
CA PHE A 181 39.55 7.62 -8.68
C PHE A 181 40.23 6.31 -8.21
N GLN A 182 41.54 6.23 -8.30
CA GLN A 182 42.27 5.01 -7.89
C GLN A 182 42.28 4.89 -6.36
N VAL A 183 41.39 4.03 -5.82
CA VAL A 183 41.40 3.71 -4.37
C VAL A 183 42.49 2.72 -4.04
N VAL A 184 42.72 1.75 -4.90
CA VAL A 184 43.78 0.72 -4.78
C VAL A 184 44.33 0.46 -6.17
N GLN A 185 45.63 0.33 -6.27
CA GLN A 185 46.33 0.05 -7.52
C GLN A 185 45.83 -1.30 -8.09
N GLY A 186 45.28 -1.28 -9.31
CA GLY A 186 44.70 -2.47 -9.96
C GLY A 186 43.23 -2.79 -9.63
N TRP A 187 42.51 -1.90 -8.93
CA TRP A 187 41.09 -2.08 -8.67
C TRP A 187 40.26 -1.90 -9.94
N ASN A 188 39.52 -2.94 -10.32
CA ASN A 188 38.62 -2.89 -11.48
C ASN A 188 37.28 -2.21 -11.11
N PRO A 189 36.80 -1.20 -11.86
CA PRO A 189 35.50 -0.56 -11.66
C PRO A 189 34.33 -1.52 -11.61
N LEU A 190 34.42 -2.68 -12.29
CA LEU A 190 33.43 -3.73 -12.22
C LEU A 190 33.18 -4.25 -10.79
N TYR A 191 34.22 -4.31 -9.95
CA TYR A 191 34.02 -4.72 -8.54
C TYR A 191 33.22 -3.70 -7.77
N SER A 192 33.44 -2.41 -8.01
CA SER A 192 32.64 -1.33 -7.37
C SER A 192 31.19 -1.38 -7.81
N PHE A 193 30.93 -1.65 -9.08
CA PHE A 193 29.60 -1.86 -9.63
C PHE A 193 28.89 -3.05 -8.96
N LEU A 194 29.50 -4.20 -8.88
CA LEU A 194 28.93 -5.39 -8.25
C LEU A 194 28.69 -5.21 -6.74
N LEU A 195 29.64 -4.56 -6.05
CA LEU A 195 29.49 -4.24 -4.63
C LEU A 195 28.36 -3.23 -4.39
N LEU A 196 28.21 -2.23 -5.27
CA LEU A 196 27.10 -1.27 -5.19
C LEU A 196 25.74 -1.96 -5.29
N ILE A 197 25.57 -2.87 -6.24
CA ILE A 197 24.37 -3.68 -6.36
C ILE A 197 24.13 -4.50 -5.09
N SER A 198 25.17 -5.20 -4.61
CA SER A 198 25.06 -6.02 -3.40
C SER A 198 24.65 -5.19 -2.18
N PHE A 199 25.26 -4.03 -1.98
CA PHE A 199 24.95 -3.13 -0.87
C PHE A 199 23.55 -2.54 -1.01
N SER A 200 23.10 -2.17 -2.21
CA SER A 200 21.73 -1.67 -2.42
C SER A 200 20.68 -2.71 -2.02
N LEU A 201 20.88 -3.98 -2.36
CA LEU A 201 20.02 -5.07 -1.95
C LEU A 201 20.02 -5.28 -0.43
N ILE A 202 21.19 -5.24 0.21
CA ILE A 202 21.31 -5.40 1.67
C ILE A 202 20.66 -4.21 2.40
N ILE A 203 20.81 -2.99 1.90
CA ILE A 203 20.17 -1.79 2.47
C ILE A 203 18.66 -1.93 2.49
N GLY A 204 18.06 -2.38 1.37
CA GLY A 204 16.61 -2.57 1.29
C GLY A 204 16.10 -3.61 2.30
N LEU A 205 16.82 -4.72 2.48
CA LEU A 205 16.51 -5.71 3.52
C LEU A 205 16.61 -5.08 4.93
N LEU A 206 17.70 -4.39 5.23
CA LEU A 206 17.95 -3.83 6.56
C LEU A 206 16.97 -2.71 6.93
N ILE A 207 16.47 -1.95 5.96
CA ILE A 207 15.46 -0.91 6.20
C ILE A 207 14.09 -1.52 6.44
N THR A 208 13.69 -2.56 5.69
CA THR A 208 12.31 -3.06 5.70
C THR A 208 12.07 -4.13 6.77
N LEU A 209 13.06 -4.95 7.13
CA LEU A 209 12.91 -5.99 8.15
C LEU A 209 12.46 -5.47 9.53
N PRO A 210 12.94 -4.32 10.03
CA PRO A 210 12.53 -3.80 11.33
C PRO A 210 11.09 -3.26 11.37
N ILE A 211 10.47 -3.02 10.22
CA ILE A 211 9.16 -2.37 10.15
C ILE A 211 8.07 -3.38 10.43
N GLY A 212 7.14 -3.03 11.32
CA GLY A 212 5.99 -3.88 11.68
C GLY A 212 4.91 -3.91 10.59
N GLY A 213 4.04 -4.92 10.65
CA GLY A 213 2.94 -5.10 9.71
C GLY A 213 1.96 -3.92 9.66
N ALA A 214 1.75 -3.25 10.80
CA ALA A 214 0.90 -2.05 10.89
C ALA A 214 1.41 -0.89 10.01
N ASP A 215 2.72 -0.73 9.90
CA ASP A 215 3.35 0.35 9.13
C ASP A 215 3.58 -0.06 7.66
N MET A 216 3.29 -1.31 7.27
CA MET A 216 3.51 -1.80 5.89
C MET A 216 2.79 -1.00 4.81
N PRO A 217 1.54 -0.52 4.99
CA PRO A 217 0.90 0.32 3.99
C PRO A 217 1.69 1.58 3.64
N VAL A 218 2.28 2.24 4.64
CA VAL A 218 3.15 3.42 4.45
C VAL A 218 4.41 3.04 3.66
N ILE A 219 5.02 1.90 4.01
CA ILE A 219 6.24 1.43 3.35
C ILE A 219 5.98 1.02 1.91
N ILE A 220 4.85 0.39 1.60
CA ILE A 220 4.47 0.06 0.23
C ILE A 220 4.33 1.34 -0.61
N ALA A 221 3.68 2.38 -0.08
CA ALA A 221 3.58 3.67 -0.76
C ALA A 221 4.95 4.32 -0.98
N LEU A 222 5.85 4.24 0.00
CA LEU A 222 7.22 4.74 -0.11
C LEU A 222 8.04 3.96 -1.14
N LEU A 223 7.97 2.63 -1.13
CA LEU A 223 8.65 1.78 -2.11
C LEU A 223 8.11 1.98 -3.53
N ASN A 224 6.80 2.27 -3.67
CA ASN A 224 6.21 2.67 -4.95
C ASN A 224 6.82 3.99 -5.45
N SER A 225 6.99 4.97 -4.56
CA SER A 225 7.70 6.21 -4.89
C SER A 225 9.15 5.93 -5.34
N TYR A 226 9.86 5.08 -4.63
CA TYR A 226 11.24 4.71 -5.00
C TYR A 226 11.30 3.97 -6.33
N SER A 227 10.31 3.12 -6.64
CA SER A 227 10.19 2.49 -7.96
C SER A 227 10.05 3.55 -9.07
N GLY A 228 9.21 4.57 -8.86
CA GLY A 228 9.07 5.70 -9.77
C GLY A 228 10.36 6.49 -9.94
N LEU A 229 11.06 6.82 -8.85
CA LEU A 229 12.34 7.53 -8.89
C LEU A 229 13.43 6.71 -9.59
N ALA A 230 13.49 5.39 -9.36
CA ALA A 230 14.40 4.49 -10.07
C ALA A 230 14.12 4.46 -11.58
N ALA A 231 12.84 4.42 -11.97
CA ALA A 231 12.44 4.49 -13.37
C ALA A 231 12.80 5.85 -14.01
N SER A 232 12.62 6.97 -13.29
CA SER A 232 13.04 8.29 -13.75
C SER A 232 14.56 8.36 -13.96
N ALA A 233 15.35 7.85 -13.01
CA ALA A 233 16.80 7.76 -13.14
C ALA A 233 17.21 6.88 -14.32
N ALA A 234 16.58 5.72 -14.51
CA ALA A 234 16.77 4.87 -15.69
C ALA A 234 16.44 5.61 -17.01
N GLY A 235 15.42 6.47 -17.00
CA GLY A 235 15.08 7.32 -18.12
C GLY A 235 16.23 8.27 -18.52
N PHE A 236 16.93 8.84 -17.54
CA PHE A 236 18.16 9.62 -17.83
C PHE A 236 19.30 8.76 -18.38
N VAL A 237 19.42 7.52 -17.94
CA VAL A 237 20.43 6.58 -18.42
C VAL A 237 20.25 6.31 -19.94
N ILE A 238 19.03 6.02 -20.36
CA ILE A 238 18.70 5.66 -21.74
C ILE A 238 18.18 6.85 -22.58
N ASN A 239 18.25 8.10 -22.07
CA ASN A 239 17.74 9.30 -22.70
C ASN A 239 16.27 9.21 -23.16
N ASN A 240 15.41 8.61 -22.36
CA ASN A 240 13.99 8.44 -22.65
C ASN A 240 13.14 9.44 -21.86
N ASN A 241 12.65 10.49 -22.51
CA ASN A 241 11.89 11.56 -21.88
C ASN A 241 10.57 11.09 -21.25
N VAL A 242 9.86 10.16 -21.90
CA VAL A 242 8.59 9.67 -21.32
C VAL A 242 8.82 8.87 -20.04
N LEU A 243 9.89 8.11 -19.97
CA LEU A 243 10.26 7.35 -18.77
C LEU A 243 10.68 8.30 -17.62
N ILE A 244 11.39 9.38 -17.93
CA ILE A 244 11.74 10.42 -16.95
C ILE A 244 10.46 11.03 -16.37
N VAL A 245 9.53 11.48 -17.23
CA VAL A 245 8.29 12.13 -16.79
C VAL A 245 7.38 11.16 -16.03
N ALA A 246 7.13 9.98 -16.58
CA ALA A 246 6.28 8.97 -15.93
C ALA A 246 6.86 8.53 -14.57
N GLY A 247 8.16 8.28 -14.52
CA GLY A 247 8.85 7.93 -13.28
C GLY A 247 8.80 9.03 -12.23
N ALA A 248 9.00 10.29 -12.63
CA ALA A 248 8.90 11.44 -11.74
C ALA A 248 7.47 11.63 -11.19
N LEU A 249 6.44 11.46 -12.03
CA LEU A 249 5.03 11.54 -11.62
C LEU A 249 4.68 10.45 -10.59
N VAL A 250 5.06 9.20 -10.85
CA VAL A 250 4.85 8.08 -9.92
C VAL A 250 5.64 8.31 -8.63
N GLY A 251 6.89 8.77 -8.73
CA GLY A 251 7.73 9.10 -7.58
C GLY A 251 7.09 10.16 -6.70
N ALA A 252 6.65 11.26 -7.29
CA ALA A 252 6.00 12.36 -6.56
C ALA A 252 4.65 11.93 -5.94
N SER A 253 3.79 11.25 -6.71
CA SER A 253 2.50 10.78 -6.20
C SER A 253 2.65 9.80 -5.04
N GLY A 254 3.63 8.88 -5.11
CA GLY A 254 3.94 7.95 -4.04
C GLY A 254 4.44 8.65 -2.77
N LEU A 255 5.27 9.71 -2.87
CA LEU A 255 5.69 10.52 -1.71
C LEU A 255 4.52 11.26 -1.06
N ILE A 256 3.63 11.85 -1.88
CA ILE A 256 2.42 12.52 -1.39
C ILE A 256 1.54 11.52 -0.64
N LEU A 257 1.28 10.35 -1.24
CA LEU A 257 0.50 9.29 -0.62
C LEU A 257 1.12 8.82 0.70
N THR A 258 2.44 8.61 0.72
CA THR A 258 3.19 8.26 1.93
C THR A 258 2.98 9.28 3.04
N ASN A 259 3.04 10.57 2.71
CA ASN A 259 2.83 11.65 3.69
C ASN A 259 1.39 11.71 4.21
N ILE A 260 0.40 11.50 3.34
CA ILE A 260 -1.02 11.40 3.73
C ILE A 260 -1.22 10.21 4.70
N MET A 261 -0.65 9.04 4.36
CA MET A 261 -0.71 7.86 5.22
C MET A 261 -0.05 8.09 6.58
N CYS A 262 1.12 8.74 6.60
CA CYS A 262 1.80 9.10 7.84
C CYS A 262 0.93 10.02 8.72
N LYS A 263 0.27 11.02 8.12
CA LYS A 263 -0.66 11.91 8.84
C LYS A 263 -1.87 11.14 9.39
N ALA A 264 -2.46 10.26 8.58
CA ALA A 264 -3.59 9.43 8.99
C ALA A 264 -3.27 8.48 10.15
N MET A 265 -1.97 8.15 10.35
CA MET A 265 -1.48 7.35 11.47
C MET A 265 -0.90 8.18 12.62
N ASN A 266 -0.93 9.51 12.52
CA ASN A 266 -0.23 10.44 13.43
C ASN A 266 1.24 10.07 13.65
N ARG A 267 1.93 9.65 12.62
CA ARG A 267 3.34 9.27 12.66
C ARG A 267 4.16 10.05 11.64
N SER A 268 5.38 10.43 12.00
CA SER A 268 6.30 10.98 11.01
C SER A 268 6.91 9.85 10.18
N LEU A 269 7.22 10.12 8.91
CA LEU A 269 7.91 9.16 8.05
C LEU A 269 9.25 8.68 8.68
N ALA A 270 9.96 9.58 9.34
CA ALA A 270 11.18 9.24 10.07
C ALA A 270 10.92 8.21 11.18
N ASN A 271 9.80 8.36 11.91
CA ASN A 271 9.43 7.38 12.95
C ASN A 271 9.04 6.03 12.34
N VAL A 272 8.36 6.01 11.21
CA VAL A 272 8.01 4.74 10.52
C VAL A 272 9.25 4.01 10.03
N VAL A 273 10.20 4.72 9.40
CA VAL A 273 11.41 4.12 8.81
C VAL A 273 12.48 3.81 9.85
N PHE A 274 12.67 4.67 10.85
CA PHE A 274 13.77 4.57 11.82
C PHE A 274 13.32 4.33 13.26
N GLY A 275 12.04 4.57 13.60
CA GLY A 275 11.54 4.49 14.97
C GLY A 275 11.59 3.08 15.55
N SER A 276 11.32 2.07 14.75
CA SER A 276 11.42 0.66 15.13
C SER A 276 12.84 0.21 15.51
N ILE A 277 13.86 0.96 15.07
CA ILE A 277 15.27 0.71 15.40
C ILE A 277 15.66 1.36 16.75
N THR A 278 14.80 2.27 17.26
CA THR A 278 15.08 3.05 18.49
C THR A 278 14.20 2.69 19.67
N SER A 279 13.05 2.07 19.47
CA SER A 279 12.08 1.77 20.55
C SER A 279 12.24 0.36 21.10
N SER A 280 12.98 0.22 22.18
CA SER A 280 12.95 -0.92 23.09
C SER A 280 12.14 -0.58 24.35
N SER A 281 10.93 -0.08 24.21
CA SER A 281 10.01 0.10 25.35
C SER A 281 8.65 -0.46 24.98
N SER A 282 8.47 -1.76 25.24
CA SER A 282 7.17 -2.34 25.50
C SER A 282 6.68 -1.77 26.84
N GLY A 283 5.90 -0.70 26.79
CA GLY A 283 5.05 -0.34 27.91
C GLY A 283 4.06 -1.50 28.12
N ALA A 284 4.25 -2.26 29.16
CA ALA A 284 3.25 -3.20 29.63
C ALA A 284 2.03 -2.37 30.05
N VAL A 285 0.97 -2.40 29.25
CA VAL A 285 -0.33 -1.85 29.63
C VAL A 285 -0.92 -2.78 30.69
N ASN A 286 -1.39 -2.22 31.78
CA ASN A 286 -2.07 -2.98 32.84
C ASN A 286 -3.35 -3.61 32.28
N PRO A 287 -3.58 -4.92 32.49
CA PRO A 287 -4.77 -5.61 31.98
C PRO A 287 -6.09 -5.22 32.67
N GLU A 288 -6.10 -4.26 33.60
CA GLU A 288 -7.23 -3.95 34.46
C GLU A 288 -8.26 -2.97 33.90
N GLU A 289 -8.11 -2.46 32.66
CA GLU A 289 -8.98 -1.40 32.14
C GLU A 289 -9.98 -1.84 31.06
N VAL A 290 -10.02 -3.09 30.66
CA VAL A 290 -11.06 -3.57 29.75
C VAL A 290 -12.30 -3.89 30.59
N GLY A 291 -13.34 -3.06 30.49
CA GLY A 291 -14.61 -3.27 31.17
C GLY A 291 -15.24 -4.64 30.89
N GLU A 292 -16.37 -4.95 31.54
CA GLU A 292 -17.07 -6.24 31.37
C GLU A 292 -17.56 -6.40 29.92
N ILE A 293 -17.13 -7.48 29.26
CA ILE A 293 -17.50 -7.80 27.89
C ILE A 293 -18.95 -8.33 27.89
N LYS A 294 -19.80 -7.70 27.07
CA LYS A 294 -21.23 -8.05 26.95
C LYS A 294 -21.44 -8.78 25.61
N PRO A 295 -21.47 -10.12 25.60
CA PRO A 295 -21.82 -10.87 24.39
C PRO A 295 -23.30 -10.68 24.06
N ILE A 296 -23.63 -10.67 22.78
CA ILE A 296 -25.00 -10.67 22.28
C ILE A 296 -25.17 -11.82 21.28
N ASN A 297 -26.35 -12.41 21.25
CA ASN A 297 -26.69 -13.41 20.25
C ASN A 297 -27.28 -12.73 19.00
N VAL A 298 -27.39 -13.48 17.89
CA VAL A 298 -27.85 -12.97 16.62
C VAL A 298 -29.31 -12.52 16.65
N SER A 299 -30.18 -13.25 17.39
CA SER A 299 -31.61 -12.92 17.46
C SER A 299 -31.86 -11.61 18.20
N ASP A 300 -31.11 -11.35 19.30
CA ASP A 300 -31.24 -10.09 20.02
C ASP A 300 -30.66 -8.92 19.22
N ALA A 301 -29.56 -9.16 18.48
CA ALA A 301 -28.96 -8.16 17.59
C ALA A 301 -29.90 -7.80 16.44
N TYR A 302 -30.63 -8.79 15.89
CA TYR A 302 -31.65 -8.57 14.86
C TYR A 302 -32.72 -7.59 15.32
N LEU A 303 -33.29 -7.80 16.51
CA LEU A 303 -34.36 -6.92 17.05
C LEU A 303 -33.89 -5.47 17.22
N ILE A 304 -32.61 -5.25 17.54
CA ILE A 304 -32.05 -3.91 17.66
C ILE A 304 -31.85 -3.29 16.27
N LEU A 305 -31.40 -4.06 15.27
CA LEU A 305 -31.20 -3.60 13.91
C LEU A 305 -32.53 -3.30 13.20
N GLU A 306 -33.57 -4.10 13.43
CA GLU A 306 -34.92 -3.89 12.90
C GLU A 306 -35.55 -2.58 13.41
N ALA A 307 -35.24 -2.19 14.64
CA ALA A 307 -35.70 -0.94 15.24
C ALA A 307 -34.85 0.29 14.89
N ALA A 308 -33.71 0.12 14.22
CA ALA A 308 -32.78 1.18 13.92
C ALA A 308 -33.22 1.99 12.70
N ASN A 309 -33.09 3.33 12.78
CA ASN A 309 -33.31 4.22 11.63
C ASN A 309 -31.99 4.64 10.95
N SER A 310 -30.87 4.49 11.64
CA SER A 310 -29.54 4.85 11.14
C SER A 310 -28.52 3.81 11.56
N VAL A 311 -27.83 3.20 10.58
CA VAL A 311 -26.79 2.21 10.79
C VAL A 311 -25.51 2.65 10.11
N LEU A 312 -24.39 2.64 10.85
CA LEU A 312 -23.06 2.92 10.34
C LEU A 312 -22.19 1.66 10.41
N VAL A 313 -21.67 1.22 9.26
CA VAL A 313 -20.77 0.07 9.20
C VAL A 313 -19.31 0.56 9.17
N VAL A 314 -18.49 0.03 10.08
CA VAL A 314 -17.04 0.31 10.16
C VAL A 314 -16.26 -0.92 9.75
N PRO A 315 -15.86 -1.03 8.47
CA PRO A 315 -15.13 -2.19 7.97
C PRO A 315 -13.66 -2.12 8.36
N GLY A 316 -13.09 -3.27 8.68
CA GLY A 316 -11.67 -3.44 8.95
C GLY A 316 -11.08 -4.63 8.22
N TYR A 317 -9.80 -4.91 8.49
CA TYR A 317 -9.09 -6.01 7.83
C TYR A 317 -9.74 -7.38 8.05
N GLY A 318 -10.39 -7.60 9.17
CA GLY A 318 -11.11 -8.85 9.43
C GLY A 318 -12.26 -9.11 8.45
N MET A 319 -12.94 -8.07 7.95
CA MET A 319 -13.92 -8.19 6.87
C MET A 319 -13.25 -8.68 5.57
N ALA A 320 -12.08 -8.15 5.25
CA ALA A 320 -11.30 -8.58 4.08
C ALA A 320 -10.91 -10.06 4.17
N VAL A 321 -10.35 -10.49 5.29
CA VAL A 321 -9.90 -11.88 5.51
C VAL A 321 -11.03 -12.88 5.41
N SER A 322 -12.20 -12.55 5.95
CA SER A 322 -13.40 -13.41 5.89
C SER A 322 -14.17 -13.30 4.57
N GLN A 323 -13.76 -12.39 3.68
CA GLN A 323 -14.49 -12.07 2.43
C GLN A 323 -15.97 -11.76 2.69
N ALA A 324 -16.25 -10.98 3.73
CA ALA A 324 -17.59 -10.66 4.19
C ALA A 324 -18.23 -9.46 3.46
N GLN A 325 -17.52 -8.77 2.55
CA GLN A 325 -17.99 -7.56 1.89
C GLN A 325 -19.34 -7.72 1.18
N HIS A 326 -19.59 -8.87 0.56
CA HIS A 326 -20.87 -9.14 -0.10
C HIS A 326 -22.00 -9.34 0.91
N ALA A 327 -21.77 -10.10 1.98
CA ALA A 327 -22.76 -10.30 3.04
C ALA A 327 -23.07 -9.00 3.79
N VAL A 328 -22.08 -8.13 3.95
CA VAL A 328 -22.24 -6.80 4.57
C VAL A 328 -23.07 -5.89 3.67
N ARG A 329 -22.86 -5.92 2.35
CA ARG A 329 -23.70 -5.19 1.40
C ARG A 329 -25.14 -5.69 1.43
N GLU A 330 -25.36 -7.01 1.34
CA GLU A 330 -26.69 -7.63 1.39
C GLU A 330 -27.44 -7.24 2.68
N LEU A 331 -26.73 -7.22 3.83
CA LEU A 331 -27.30 -6.74 5.09
C LEU A 331 -27.67 -5.25 5.00
N GLY A 332 -26.84 -4.43 4.39
CA GLY A 332 -27.13 -3.00 4.18
C GLY A 332 -28.38 -2.79 3.32
N GLU A 333 -28.49 -3.51 2.20
CA GLU A 333 -29.67 -3.45 1.30
C GLU A 333 -30.97 -3.82 2.01
N LEU A 334 -30.97 -4.90 2.81
CA LEU A 334 -32.15 -5.29 3.59
C LEU A 334 -32.53 -4.24 4.65
N LEU A 335 -31.57 -3.61 5.30
CA LEU A 335 -31.85 -2.54 6.24
C LEU A 335 -32.43 -1.30 5.53
N GLU A 336 -31.94 -0.98 4.34
CA GLU A 336 -32.47 0.12 3.51
C GLU A 336 -33.90 -0.18 3.01
N GLU A 337 -34.21 -1.41 2.62
CA GLU A 337 -35.58 -1.84 2.26
C GLU A 337 -36.53 -1.65 3.42
N ASN A 338 -36.05 -1.79 4.67
CA ASN A 338 -36.84 -1.52 5.88
C ASN A 338 -36.87 -0.03 6.27
N GLY A 339 -36.28 0.87 5.44
CA GLY A 339 -36.31 2.30 5.66
C GLY A 339 -35.19 2.84 6.56
N CYS A 340 -34.16 2.03 6.85
CA CYS A 340 -32.98 2.45 7.60
C CYS A 340 -31.98 3.15 6.69
N GLU A 341 -31.35 4.22 7.16
CA GLU A 341 -30.22 4.85 6.46
C GLU A 341 -28.93 4.08 6.78
N VAL A 342 -28.25 3.55 5.75
CA VAL A 342 -26.99 2.78 5.91
C VAL A 342 -25.83 3.50 5.26
N ASN A 343 -24.79 3.75 6.06
CA ASN A 343 -23.53 4.35 5.60
C ASN A 343 -22.32 3.51 6.04
N TYR A 344 -21.20 3.69 5.37
CA TYR A 344 -19.95 2.96 5.63
C TYR A 344 -18.85 3.95 5.99
N ALA A 345 -18.37 3.90 7.23
CA ALA A 345 -17.25 4.73 7.68
C ALA A 345 -15.91 4.04 7.39
N ILE A 346 -15.14 4.60 6.49
CA ILE A 346 -13.87 4.03 6.04
C ILE A 346 -12.71 4.83 6.59
N HIS A 347 -11.91 4.19 7.42
CA HIS A 347 -10.68 4.80 7.89
C HIS A 347 -9.57 4.66 6.82
N PRO A 348 -8.80 5.73 6.50
CA PRO A 348 -7.78 5.72 5.45
C PRO A 348 -6.72 4.63 5.59
N VAL A 349 -6.42 4.21 6.83
CA VAL A 349 -5.43 3.15 7.13
C VAL A 349 -6.06 1.81 7.50
N ALA A 350 -7.39 1.65 7.35
CA ALA A 350 -8.03 0.37 7.54
C ALA A 350 -7.59 -0.63 6.46
N GLY A 351 -7.09 -1.79 6.87
CA GLY A 351 -6.60 -2.80 5.95
C GLY A 351 -5.08 -2.91 5.86
N ARG A 352 -4.57 -3.33 4.71
CA ARG A 352 -3.13 -3.56 4.45
C ARG A 352 -2.57 -2.74 3.29
N MET A 353 -3.38 -1.89 2.66
CA MET A 353 -2.97 -0.91 1.63
C MET A 353 -3.89 0.31 1.68
N PRO A 354 -3.48 1.46 1.14
CA PRO A 354 -4.36 2.62 0.98
C PRO A 354 -5.63 2.27 0.21
N GLY A 355 -6.80 2.68 0.75
CA GLY A 355 -8.08 2.42 0.10
C GLY A 355 -8.54 0.96 0.07
N HIS A 356 -7.94 0.08 0.90
CA HIS A 356 -8.27 -1.35 0.89
C HIS A 356 -9.77 -1.60 1.08
N MET A 357 -10.41 -0.92 2.02
CA MET A 357 -11.84 -1.09 2.29
C MET A 357 -12.70 -0.51 1.16
N ASN A 358 -12.29 0.61 0.56
CA ASN A 358 -12.98 1.19 -0.60
C ASN A 358 -13.03 0.21 -1.77
N VAL A 359 -11.91 -0.46 -2.06
CA VAL A 359 -11.82 -1.45 -3.15
C VAL A 359 -12.74 -2.65 -2.89
N LEU A 360 -12.76 -3.18 -1.66
CA LEU A 360 -13.61 -4.33 -1.30
C LEU A 360 -15.11 -4.00 -1.35
N LEU A 361 -15.49 -2.82 -0.86
CA LEU A 361 -16.88 -2.39 -0.91
C LEU A 361 -17.33 -2.05 -2.34
N ALA A 362 -16.42 -1.47 -3.16
CA ALA A 362 -16.68 -1.29 -4.58
C ALA A 362 -16.82 -2.63 -5.33
N GLU A 363 -16.01 -3.66 -5.00
CA GLU A 363 -16.18 -5.02 -5.52
C GLU A 363 -17.55 -5.59 -5.17
N ALA A 364 -18.04 -5.30 -3.98
CA ALA A 364 -19.38 -5.68 -3.54
C ALA A 364 -20.50 -4.82 -4.14
N ASN A 365 -20.20 -3.82 -4.98
CA ASN A 365 -21.13 -2.84 -5.56
C ASN A 365 -21.84 -1.92 -4.54
N VAL A 366 -21.20 -1.61 -3.42
CA VAL A 366 -21.67 -0.54 -2.52
C VAL A 366 -21.50 0.81 -3.22
N SER A 367 -22.50 1.69 -3.12
CA SER A 367 -22.47 3.03 -3.72
C SER A 367 -21.35 3.87 -3.09
N TYR A 368 -20.63 4.64 -3.92
CA TYR A 368 -19.60 5.55 -3.42
C TYR A 368 -20.15 6.68 -2.53
N ASP A 369 -21.42 7.08 -2.73
CA ASP A 369 -22.09 8.10 -1.91
C ASP A 369 -22.29 7.65 -0.46
N GLN A 370 -22.31 6.33 -0.22
CA GLN A 370 -22.43 5.74 1.12
C GLN A 370 -21.09 5.59 1.83
N LEU A 371 -19.95 5.78 1.11
CA LEU A 371 -18.61 5.66 1.66
C LEU A 371 -18.17 7.01 2.25
N GLN A 372 -18.05 7.09 3.55
CA GLN A 372 -17.74 8.31 4.28
C GLN A 372 -16.41 8.20 5.02
N GLU A 373 -15.71 9.32 5.20
CA GLU A 373 -14.47 9.41 5.96
C GLU A 373 -14.74 9.74 7.44
N PRO A 374 -13.76 9.53 8.34
CA PRO A 374 -13.92 9.84 9.77
C PRO A 374 -14.33 11.29 10.05
N ASP A 375 -13.85 12.24 9.23
CA ASP A 375 -14.18 13.66 9.37
C ASP A 375 -15.65 13.96 9.04
N ASP A 376 -16.30 13.13 8.23
CA ASP A 376 -17.72 13.26 7.88
C ASP A 376 -18.61 12.59 8.93
N VAL A 377 -18.23 11.41 9.42
CA VAL A 377 -19.08 10.62 10.33
C VAL A 377 -18.94 10.99 11.80
N ASN A 378 -17.76 11.38 12.28
CA ASN A 378 -17.55 11.69 13.69
C ASN A 378 -18.42 12.85 14.20
N PRO A 379 -18.67 13.95 13.44
CA PRO A 379 -19.56 15.01 13.89
C PRO A 379 -21.01 14.58 14.13
N VAL A 380 -21.48 13.56 13.41
CA VAL A 380 -22.86 13.06 13.46
C VAL A 380 -23.01 11.73 14.20
N MET A 381 -21.93 11.20 14.78
CA MET A 381 -21.92 9.87 15.40
C MET A 381 -22.96 9.70 16.51
N ASP A 382 -23.25 10.74 17.27
CA ASP A 382 -24.25 10.72 18.34
C ASP A 382 -25.69 10.48 17.82
N THR A 383 -25.93 10.68 16.52
CA THR A 383 -27.25 10.43 15.88
C THR A 383 -27.38 9.01 15.35
N VAL A 384 -26.28 8.27 15.27
CA VAL A 384 -26.27 6.89 14.77
C VAL A 384 -26.86 5.94 15.81
N ASP A 385 -27.91 5.20 15.41
CA ASP A 385 -28.56 4.23 16.29
C ASP A 385 -27.69 3.01 16.53
N VAL A 386 -27.13 2.43 15.48
CA VAL A 386 -26.25 1.25 15.58
C VAL A 386 -24.98 1.44 14.76
N CYS A 387 -23.84 1.30 15.40
CA CYS A 387 -22.54 1.23 14.73
C CYS A 387 -22.06 -0.22 14.69
N ILE A 388 -21.83 -0.77 13.49
CA ILE A 388 -21.40 -2.15 13.29
C ILE A 388 -19.92 -2.17 12.93
N VAL A 389 -19.06 -2.56 13.87
CA VAL A 389 -17.61 -2.68 13.68
C VAL A 389 -17.28 -4.10 13.20
N ILE A 390 -16.83 -4.24 11.95
CA ILE A 390 -16.57 -5.55 11.34
C ILE A 390 -15.08 -5.74 11.09
N GLY A 391 -14.43 -6.49 11.99
CA GLY A 391 -13.02 -6.84 11.86
C GLY A 391 -12.06 -5.65 11.92
N ALA A 392 -12.49 -4.52 12.50
CA ALA A 392 -11.67 -3.38 12.85
C ALA A 392 -11.25 -3.45 14.33
N ASN A 393 -10.13 -2.82 14.69
CA ASN A 393 -9.65 -2.71 16.06
C ASN A 393 -9.04 -1.33 16.33
N ASP A 394 -7.81 -1.09 15.87
CA ASP A 394 -7.05 0.13 16.21
C ASP A 394 -7.73 1.41 15.71
N VAL A 395 -8.41 1.36 14.57
CA VAL A 395 -9.09 2.51 13.95
C VAL A 395 -10.39 2.96 14.66
N VAL A 396 -10.85 2.18 15.65
CA VAL A 396 -12.00 2.51 16.53
C VAL A 396 -11.59 2.52 18.00
N ASN A 397 -10.31 2.56 18.31
CA ASN A 397 -9.80 2.45 19.68
C ASN A 397 -9.76 3.83 20.36
N PRO A 398 -10.56 4.07 21.42
CA PRO A 398 -10.59 5.34 22.15
C PRO A 398 -9.24 5.75 22.75
N ASP A 399 -8.34 4.82 23.05
CA ASP A 399 -6.99 5.10 23.54
C ASP A 399 -6.18 6.02 22.61
N ALA A 400 -6.55 6.08 21.35
CA ALA A 400 -5.96 7.05 20.42
C ALA A 400 -6.21 8.52 20.83
N LYS A 401 -7.26 8.79 21.60
CA LYS A 401 -7.61 10.13 22.11
C LYS A 401 -7.36 10.29 23.61
N GLU A 402 -7.63 9.25 24.38
CA GLU A 402 -7.73 9.32 25.84
C GLU A 402 -6.40 8.98 26.53
N ASN A 403 -5.52 8.19 25.91
CA ASN A 403 -4.31 7.67 26.54
C ASN A 403 -3.02 8.17 25.86
N GLU A 404 -2.38 9.19 26.46
CA GLU A 404 -1.12 9.76 25.95
C GLU A 404 0.04 8.73 25.88
N GLY A 405 -0.02 7.67 26.66
CA GLY A 405 0.97 6.56 26.66
C GLY A 405 0.75 5.55 25.55
N SER A 406 -0.38 5.59 24.85
CA SER A 406 -0.73 4.63 23.82
C SER A 406 0.13 4.80 22.56
N PRO A 407 0.61 3.72 21.94
CA PRO A 407 1.36 3.78 20.68
C PRO A 407 0.54 4.36 19.52
N ILE A 408 -0.78 4.44 19.64
CA ILE A 408 -1.69 5.03 18.64
C ILE A 408 -2.18 6.43 19.02
N TYR A 409 -1.67 7.01 20.11
CA TYR A 409 -2.12 8.34 20.58
C TYR A 409 -2.01 9.40 19.48
N GLY A 410 -3.08 10.19 19.35
CA GLY A 410 -3.20 11.24 18.33
C GLY A 410 -3.57 10.73 16.92
N MET A 411 -3.74 9.42 16.71
CA MET A 411 -4.27 8.89 15.47
C MET A 411 -5.76 9.28 15.34
N PRO A 412 -6.20 9.86 14.22
CA PRO A 412 -7.63 10.01 13.95
C PRO A 412 -8.31 8.63 14.01
N ILE A 413 -9.46 8.54 14.66
CA ILE A 413 -10.23 7.30 14.75
C ILE A 413 -11.68 7.57 14.37
N ILE A 414 -12.43 6.52 14.08
CA ILE A 414 -13.88 6.54 14.01
C ILE A 414 -14.40 6.39 15.43
N GLU A 415 -15.12 7.40 15.94
CA GLU A 415 -15.60 7.48 17.32
C GLU A 415 -16.85 6.61 17.53
N ALA A 416 -16.74 5.32 17.21
CA ALA A 416 -17.84 4.38 17.28
C ALA A 416 -18.52 4.31 18.68
N ASP A 417 -17.76 4.59 19.72
CA ASP A 417 -18.23 4.62 21.12
C ASP A 417 -19.28 5.70 21.42
N ARG A 418 -19.41 6.71 20.55
CA ARG A 418 -20.41 7.77 20.68
C ARG A 418 -21.78 7.40 20.09
N SER A 419 -21.88 6.32 19.29
CA SER A 419 -23.17 5.84 18.80
C SER A 419 -24.01 5.25 19.94
N LYS A 420 -25.34 5.13 19.74
CA LYS A 420 -26.25 4.62 20.79
C LYS A 420 -25.94 3.15 21.13
N THR A 421 -25.66 2.34 20.13
CA THR A 421 -25.26 0.93 20.30
C THR A 421 -24.11 0.58 19.37
N VAL A 422 -23.12 -0.17 19.86
CA VAL A 422 -21.99 -0.65 19.05
C VAL A 422 -22.00 -2.16 18.98
N PHE A 423 -22.13 -2.71 17.79
CA PHE A 423 -21.92 -4.13 17.55
C PHE A 423 -20.51 -4.39 17.07
N ILE A 424 -19.78 -5.28 17.73
CA ILE A 424 -18.40 -5.60 17.42
C ILE A 424 -18.31 -7.06 16.98
N LEU A 425 -18.11 -7.26 15.67
CA LEU A 425 -17.96 -8.57 15.07
C LEU A 425 -16.48 -8.95 15.05
N LYS A 426 -16.10 -9.92 15.86
CA LYS A 426 -14.71 -10.37 16.03
C LYS A 426 -14.63 -11.87 16.28
N ARG A 427 -13.59 -12.54 15.76
CA ARG A 427 -13.39 -13.99 16.00
C ARG A 427 -12.89 -14.29 17.39
N SER A 428 -12.13 -13.38 17.99
CA SER A 428 -11.53 -13.53 19.31
C SER A 428 -11.14 -12.18 19.88
N MET A 429 -10.75 -12.14 21.15
CA MET A 429 -10.25 -10.94 21.83
C MET A 429 -8.80 -10.58 21.51
N ALA A 430 -8.17 -11.24 20.51
CA ALA A 430 -6.80 -10.92 20.12
C ALA A 430 -6.66 -9.44 19.77
N SER A 431 -5.57 -8.82 20.22
CA SER A 431 -5.23 -7.43 19.92
C SER A 431 -5.08 -7.17 18.42
N GLY A 432 -5.20 -5.91 17.99
CA GLY A 432 -4.95 -5.47 16.63
C GLY A 432 -3.46 -5.41 16.25
N PHE A 433 -3.13 -4.73 15.16
CA PHE A 433 -1.74 -4.57 14.73
C PHE A 433 -0.89 -3.75 15.70
N ALA A 434 -1.49 -2.82 16.44
CA ALA A 434 -0.80 -2.04 17.46
C ALA A 434 -0.40 -2.89 18.68
N GLY A 435 -0.99 -4.09 18.82
CA GLY A 435 -0.69 -5.01 19.94
C GLY A 435 -1.22 -4.54 21.29
N ILE A 436 -2.21 -3.66 21.28
CA ILE A 436 -2.86 -3.07 22.46
C ILE A 436 -4.31 -3.56 22.59
N ASP A 437 -4.82 -3.52 23.80
CA ASP A 437 -6.23 -3.77 24.08
C ASP A 437 -7.08 -2.59 23.63
N ASN A 438 -8.39 -2.80 23.45
CA ASN A 438 -9.32 -1.78 23.01
C ASN A 438 -10.43 -1.59 24.05
N PRO A 439 -10.44 -0.45 24.78
CA PRO A 439 -11.45 -0.14 25.77
C PRO A 439 -12.88 -0.09 25.23
N LEU A 440 -13.05 0.15 23.91
CA LEU A 440 -14.36 0.14 23.25
C LEU A 440 -15.13 -1.15 23.53
N PHE A 441 -14.44 -2.30 23.63
CA PHE A 441 -15.09 -3.60 23.78
C PHE A 441 -15.77 -3.79 25.12
N GLY A 442 -15.37 -3.04 26.14
CA GLY A 442 -15.96 -3.05 27.48
C GLY A 442 -16.90 -1.90 27.79
N LYS A 443 -17.16 -0.96 26.82
CA LYS A 443 -18.07 0.16 27.03
C LYS A 443 -19.53 -0.29 27.23
N GLU A 444 -20.34 0.49 27.92
CA GLU A 444 -21.72 0.11 28.27
C GLU A 444 -22.61 -0.11 27.05
N ASN A 445 -22.41 0.64 25.98
CA ASN A 445 -23.16 0.56 24.74
C ASN A 445 -22.61 -0.47 23.76
N SER A 446 -21.49 -1.13 24.08
CA SER A 446 -20.86 -2.14 23.23
C SER A 446 -21.42 -3.55 23.46
N ARG A 447 -21.58 -4.30 22.36
CA ARG A 447 -22.04 -5.69 22.34
C ARG A 447 -21.14 -6.49 21.43
N MET A 448 -20.63 -7.61 21.93
CA MET A 448 -19.71 -8.47 21.19
C MET A 448 -20.46 -9.61 20.48
N LEU A 449 -20.27 -9.70 19.18
CA LEU A 449 -20.73 -10.83 18.34
C LEU A 449 -19.50 -11.64 17.96
N PHE A 450 -19.31 -12.77 18.64
CA PHE A 450 -18.18 -13.65 18.37
C PHE A 450 -18.47 -14.58 17.21
N GLY A 451 -17.59 -14.57 16.21
CA GLY A 451 -17.67 -15.45 15.06
C GLY A 451 -16.87 -14.96 13.87
N ASP A 452 -16.90 -15.74 12.80
CA ASP A 452 -16.39 -15.31 11.51
C ASP A 452 -17.31 -14.22 10.94
N ALA A 453 -16.77 -13.11 10.46
CA ALA A 453 -17.56 -11.96 10.04
C ALA A 453 -18.57 -12.31 8.92
N LYS A 454 -18.17 -13.18 7.98
CA LYS A 454 -19.07 -13.66 6.92
C LYS A 454 -20.20 -14.52 7.48
N ALA A 455 -19.87 -15.48 8.35
CA ALA A 455 -20.85 -16.36 8.95
C ALA A 455 -21.87 -15.60 9.81
N VAL A 456 -21.39 -14.64 10.62
CA VAL A 456 -22.25 -13.81 11.47
C VAL A 456 -23.16 -12.91 10.62
N SER A 457 -22.65 -12.28 9.56
CA SER A 457 -23.44 -11.45 8.65
C SER A 457 -24.53 -12.28 7.95
N TYR A 458 -24.21 -13.47 7.45
CA TYR A 458 -25.23 -14.36 6.85
C TYR A 458 -26.24 -14.87 7.88
N THR A 459 -25.89 -15.01 9.14
CA THR A 459 -26.85 -15.41 10.16
C THR A 459 -27.83 -14.28 10.46
N HIS A 460 -27.39 -13.01 10.40
CA HIS A 460 -28.27 -11.85 10.47
C HIS A 460 -29.23 -11.79 9.26
N LEU A 461 -28.72 -12.00 8.04
CA LEU A 461 -29.52 -12.10 6.83
C LEU A 461 -30.61 -13.16 6.95
N ARG A 462 -30.27 -14.38 7.41
CA ARG A 462 -31.26 -15.45 7.61
C ARG A 462 -32.28 -15.12 8.70
N ALA A 463 -31.92 -14.37 9.73
CA ALA A 463 -32.86 -13.92 10.74
C ALA A 463 -33.89 -12.96 10.16
N HIS A 464 -33.50 -12.09 9.21
CA HIS A 464 -34.43 -11.25 8.44
C HIS A 464 -35.37 -12.07 7.55
N GLU A 465 -34.82 -13.03 6.77
CA GLU A 465 -35.64 -13.89 5.87
C GLU A 465 -36.66 -14.78 6.59
N THR A 466 -36.40 -15.16 7.84
CA THR A 466 -37.29 -16.06 8.59
C THR A 466 -38.39 -15.34 9.35
N HIS A 467 -38.37 -14.01 9.41
CA HIS A 467 -39.41 -13.20 10.06
C HIS A 467 -40.39 -12.53 9.09
N GLU A 468 -40.14 -12.58 7.77
CA GLU A 468 -41.12 -12.31 6.73
C GLU A 468 -42.00 -13.55 6.49
#